data_85e11df593a3788378498309c3c4d302
#
_entry.id   85e11df593a3788378498309c3c4d302
#
_cell.length_a   1.000
_cell.length_b   1.000
_cell.length_c   1.000
_cell.angle_alpha   90.00
_cell.angle_beta   90.00
_cell.angle_gamma   90.00
#
_symmetry.space_group_name_H-M   'P 1'
#
loop_
_entity.id
_entity.type
_entity.pdbx_description
1 polymer ?
#
loop_
_entity_poly.entity_id
_entity_poly.type
_entity_poly.pdbx_seq_one_letter_code
_entity_poly.pdbx_strand_id
1 'polypeptide(L)'
;MTALPPPVADLAAQLAALPGAVAVVLGGSRATGTHRRDSDWDLGLYYRGTLDPEDVRALGHPGFVSGLGEWGPIVNGGAWLTLGDTEVDVLFRDLDTVEAWRAEAEHGRFAILAQNGYVVGAPTYLPAGELALCVPLHGDVPRPEFPPALAASAPGRWRGQAAVALLFAQMHAGASDAVPCAGMLAHAVLCVAHARMAERHEWVLNEKRLVGRAGLEGVQNLIDAETGLPESVAAVAAALGVEPLAPR
;
A
#
# COMPACT_ATOMS: atom_id res chain seq x y z
N MET A 1 -8.52 -13.56 -18.22
CA MET A 1 -7.18 -12.96 -18.12
C MET A 1 -6.99 -12.05 -19.32
N THR A 2 -6.71 -10.77 -19.10
CA THR A 2 -6.33 -9.86 -20.19
C THR A 2 -4.99 -10.34 -20.75
N ALA A 3 -4.89 -10.59 -22.06
CA ALA A 3 -3.64 -10.97 -22.69
C ALA A 3 -2.64 -9.81 -22.52
N LEU A 4 -1.41 -10.13 -22.09
CA LEU A 4 -0.35 -9.13 -21.99
C LEU A 4 -0.03 -8.61 -23.42
N PRO A 5 0.14 -7.29 -23.58
CA PRO A 5 0.72 -6.75 -24.81
C PRO A 5 2.12 -7.34 -25.06
N PRO A 6 2.50 -7.62 -26.30
CA PRO A 6 3.83 -8.17 -26.60
C PRO A 6 4.99 -7.41 -25.95
N PRO A 7 5.06 -6.06 -25.96
CA PRO A 7 6.16 -5.35 -25.30
C PRO A 7 6.24 -5.60 -23.79
N VAL A 8 5.10 -5.74 -23.11
CA VAL A 8 5.07 -6.03 -21.66
C VAL A 8 5.48 -7.48 -21.38
N ALA A 9 5.07 -8.42 -22.23
CA ALA A 9 5.50 -9.81 -22.12
C ALA A 9 7.00 -9.96 -22.36
N ASP A 10 7.55 -9.24 -23.34
CA ASP A 10 8.99 -9.22 -23.63
C ASP A 10 9.78 -8.63 -22.46
N LEU A 11 9.33 -7.52 -21.88
CA LEU A 11 9.96 -6.94 -20.66
C LEU A 11 9.90 -7.93 -19.51
N ALA A 12 8.77 -8.59 -19.27
CA ALA A 12 8.65 -9.57 -18.19
C ALA A 12 9.65 -10.74 -18.36
N ALA A 13 9.87 -11.21 -19.59
CA ALA A 13 10.86 -12.24 -19.89
C ALA A 13 12.30 -11.73 -19.69
N GLN A 14 12.60 -10.49 -20.07
CA GLN A 14 13.91 -9.86 -19.84
C GLN A 14 14.19 -9.72 -18.34
N LEU A 15 13.23 -9.23 -17.57
CA LEU A 15 13.35 -9.11 -16.11
C LEU A 15 13.55 -10.47 -15.42
N ALA A 16 12.86 -11.50 -15.89
CA ALA A 16 13.00 -12.86 -15.36
C ALA A 16 14.39 -13.49 -15.64
N ALA A 17 15.10 -13.00 -16.63
CA ALA A 17 16.45 -13.46 -16.99
C ALA A 17 17.55 -12.75 -16.21
N LEU A 18 17.25 -11.73 -15.42
CA LEU A 18 18.24 -10.97 -14.64
C LEU A 18 18.85 -11.82 -13.51
N PRO A 19 20.14 -11.60 -13.16
CA PRO A 19 20.76 -12.26 -12.04
C PRO A 19 19.97 -12.03 -10.73
N GLY A 20 19.75 -13.07 -9.95
CA GLY A 20 19.00 -13.01 -8.70
C GLY A 20 17.47 -12.98 -8.85
N ALA A 21 16.94 -12.73 -10.04
CA ALA A 21 15.50 -12.80 -10.29
C ALA A 21 14.98 -14.23 -10.08
N VAL A 22 13.89 -14.38 -9.34
CA VAL A 22 13.22 -15.67 -9.08
C VAL A 22 11.81 -15.73 -9.63
N ALA A 23 11.15 -14.57 -9.73
CA ALA A 23 9.83 -14.49 -10.35
C ALA A 23 9.53 -13.08 -10.88
N VAL A 24 8.71 -13.02 -11.91
CA VAL A 24 8.06 -11.79 -12.37
C VAL A 24 6.56 -12.01 -12.35
N VAL A 25 5.83 -11.06 -11.77
CA VAL A 25 4.38 -11.14 -11.63
C VAL A 25 3.70 -9.91 -12.21
N LEU A 26 2.47 -10.06 -12.67
CA LEU A 26 1.56 -8.93 -12.93
C LEU A 26 0.89 -8.58 -11.60
N GLY A 27 0.97 -7.32 -11.21
CA GLY A 27 0.35 -6.73 -10.04
C GLY A 27 -0.77 -5.75 -10.36
N GLY A 28 -1.06 -4.91 -9.38
CA GLY A 28 -1.93 -3.76 -9.51
C GLY A 28 -3.36 -4.05 -9.96
N SER A 29 -3.96 -3.04 -10.57
CA SER A 29 -5.37 -3.08 -10.97
C SER A 29 -5.63 -4.08 -12.10
N ARG A 30 -4.64 -4.40 -12.91
CA ARG A 30 -4.77 -5.37 -14.01
C ARG A 30 -4.76 -6.82 -13.51
N ALA A 31 -4.02 -7.11 -12.46
CA ALA A 31 -4.06 -8.43 -11.81
C ALA A 31 -5.41 -8.71 -11.14
N THR A 32 -6.02 -7.68 -10.55
CA THR A 32 -7.30 -7.77 -9.83
C THR A 32 -8.54 -7.56 -10.73
N GLY A 33 -8.36 -7.23 -12.01
CA GLY A 33 -9.47 -6.96 -12.93
C GLY A 33 -10.22 -5.64 -12.68
N THR A 34 -9.63 -4.72 -11.89
CA THR A 34 -10.24 -3.42 -11.52
C THR A 34 -9.68 -2.25 -12.32
N HIS A 35 -8.86 -2.54 -13.33
CA HIS A 35 -8.18 -1.56 -14.16
C HIS A 35 -9.14 -0.78 -15.08
N ARG A 36 -8.75 0.44 -15.42
CA ARG A 36 -9.31 1.24 -16.49
C ARG A 36 -8.51 0.98 -17.78
N ARG A 37 -9.02 1.47 -18.90
CA ARG A 37 -8.33 1.31 -20.20
C ARG A 37 -6.95 1.97 -20.21
N ASP A 38 -6.82 3.08 -19.48
CA ASP A 38 -5.64 3.93 -19.36
C ASP A 38 -4.77 3.60 -18.12
N SER A 39 -5.02 2.49 -17.44
CA SER A 39 -4.19 2.05 -16.30
C SER A 39 -2.84 1.54 -16.77
N ASP A 40 -1.79 1.86 -16.02
CA ASP A 40 -0.44 1.37 -16.21
C ASP A 40 -0.35 -0.15 -16.05
N TRP A 41 0.78 -0.72 -16.45
CA TRP A 41 1.10 -2.12 -16.23
C TRP A 41 2.03 -2.22 -15.02
N ASP A 42 1.57 -2.84 -13.95
CA ASP A 42 2.35 -3.03 -12.73
C ASP A 42 3.03 -4.41 -12.76
N LEU A 43 4.35 -4.47 -12.82
CA LEU A 43 5.14 -5.68 -12.70
C LEU A 43 5.86 -5.74 -11.35
N GLY A 44 5.83 -6.90 -10.70
CA GLY A 44 6.68 -7.18 -9.54
C GLY A 44 7.87 -8.03 -9.96
N LEU A 45 9.08 -7.53 -9.76
CA LEU A 45 10.32 -8.30 -9.91
C LEU A 45 10.75 -8.82 -8.54
N TYR A 46 10.54 -10.09 -8.32
CA TYR A 46 10.96 -10.77 -7.07
C TYR A 46 12.35 -11.36 -7.25
N TYR A 47 13.24 -11.05 -6.31
CA TYR A 47 14.62 -11.53 -6.31
C TYR A 47 15.01 -12.13 -4.95
N ARG A 48 16.08 -12.92 -4.91
CA ARG A 48 16.73 -13.39 -3.69
C ARG A 48 18.21 -13.00 -3.69
N GLY A 49 18.74 -12.72 -2.50
CA GLY A 49 20.13 -12.29 -2.34
C GLY A 49 20.32 -10.87 -2.82
N THR A 50 20.84 -10.68 -4.05
CA THR A 50 21.15 -9.35 -4.61
C THR A 50 20.45 -9.14 -5.95
N LEU A 51 19.98 -7.92 -6.17
CA LEU A 51 19.55 -7.38 -7.45
C LEU A 51 20.39 -6.13 -7.72
N ASP A 52 21.01 -6.05 -8.87
CA ASP A 52 21.67 -4.81 -9.31
C ASP A 52 20.71 -3.99 -10.19
N PRO A 53 20.27 -2.79 -9.79
CA PRO A 53 19.44 -1.93 -10.63
C PRO A 53 20.09 -1.56 -11.97
N GLU A 54 21.43 -1.64 -12.08
CA GLU A 54 22.13 -1.40 -13.34
C GLU A 54 21.78 -2.47 -14.41
N ASP A 55 21.51 -3.72 -13.98
CA ASP A 55 21.06 -4.75 -14.91
C ASP A 55 19.71 -4.39 -15.53
N VAL A 56 18.82 -3.75 -14.76
CA VAL A 56 17.53 -3.25 -15.27
C VAL A 56 17.75 -2.07 -16.23
N ARG A 57 18.66 -1.14 -15.91
CA ARG A 57 19.03 -0.02 -16.79
C ARG A 57 19.65 -0.52 -18.10
N ALA A 58 20.47 -1.57 -18.03
CA ALA A 58 21.11 -2.18 -19.19
C ALA A 58 20.13 -2.81 -20.21
N LEU A 59 18.86 -3.04 -19.82
CA LEU A 59 17.82 -3.46 -20.77
C LEU A 59 17.50 -2.37 -21.81
N GLY A 60 17.88 -1.11 -21.54
CA GLY A 60 17.84 -0.02 -22.52
C GLY A 60 16.44 0.57 -22.78
N HIS A 61 15.44 0.27 -21.94
CA HIS A 61 14.13 0.88 -22.06
C HIS A 61 14.14 2.32 -21.54
N PRO A 62 13.47 3.27 -22.24
CA PRO A 62 13.31 4.64 -21.76
C PRO A 62 12.60 4.68 -20.40
N GLY A 63 13.03 5.58 -19.50
CA GLY A 63 12.38 5.76 -18.21
C GLY A 63 13.36 6.00 -17.08
N PHE A 64 12.91 5.71 -15.87
CA PHE A 64 13.69 5.88 -14.64
C PHE A 64 13.82 4.54 -13.91
N VAL A 65 15.01 4.27 -13.36
CA VAL A 65 15.27 3.10 -12.52
C VAL A 65 15.92 3.59 -11.21
N SER A 66 15.27 3.34 -10.08
CA SER A 66 15.78 3.70 -8.76
C SER A 66 16.91 2.77 -8.30
N GLY A 67 17.68 3.21 -7.31
CA GLY A 67 18.48 2.30 -6.49
C GLY A 67 17.61 1.48 -5.53
N LEU A 68 18.19 0.43 -4.95
CA LEU A 68 17.52 -0.35 -3.89
C LEU A 68 17.37 0.53 -2.63
N GLY A 69 16.21 0.48 -1.99
CA GLY A 69 15.88 1.24 -0.78
C GLY A 69 15.49 2.70 -1.03
N GLU A 70 15.66 3.24 -2.22
CA GLU A 70 15.39 4.67 -2.49
C GLU A 70 13.91 5.05 -2.34
N TRP A 71 13.00 4.11 -2.60
CA TRP A 71 11.56 4.39 -2.49
C TRP A 71 10.99 4.12 -1.10
N GLY A 72 11.80 3.63 -0.18
CA GLY A 72 11.43 3.37 1.21
C GLY A 72 11.55 1.91 1.61
N PRO A 73 11.21 1.60 2.86
CA PRO A 73 11.46 0.26 3.41
C PRO A 73 10.49 -0.81 2.88
N ILE A 74 9.27 -0.44 2.49
CA ILE A 74 8.26 -1.39 2.00
C ILE A 74 8.33 -1.49 0.48
N VAL A 75 8.37 -0.35 -0.21
CA VAL A 75 8.61 -0.31 -1.65
C VAL A 75 10.10 -0.11 -1.85
N ASN A 76 10.82 -1.22 -1.93
CA ASN A 76 12.29 -1.27 -1.91
C ASN A 76 12.96 -0.48 -3.05
N GLY A 77 12.27 -0.27 -4.15
CA GLY A 77 12.69 0.43 -5.35
C GLY A 77 11.95 -0.10 -6.56
N GLY A 78 12.30 0.38 -7.73
CA GLY A 78 11.64 -0.03 -8.96
C GLY A 78 12.07 0.76 -10.17
N ALA A 79 11.26 0.66 -11.22
CA ALA A 79 11.44 1.42 -12.43
C ALA A 79 10.10 1.92 -12.98
N TRP A 80 10.11 3.07 -13.60
CA TRP A 80 9.05 3.61 -14.44
C TRP A 80 9.55 3.58 -15.88
N LEU A 81 9.02 2.68 -16.68
CA LEU A 81 9.51 2.42 -18.05
C LEU A 81 8.43 2.73 -19.06
N THR A 82 8.86 3.19 -20.25
CA THR A 82 7.99 3.45 -21.38
C THR A 82 8.32 2.49 -22.54
N LEU A 83 7.36 1.67 -22.94
CA LEU A 83 7.50 0.70 -24.02
C LEU A 83 6.65 1.14 -25.22
N GLY A 84 7.20 2.02 -26.06
CA GLY A 84 6.38 2.72 -27.07
C GLY A 84 5.36 3.62 -26.42
N ASP A 85 4.07 3.32 -26.58
CA ASP A 85 2.97 4.08 -25.94
C ASP A 85 2.47 3.42 -24.63
N THR A 86 3.23 2.48 -24.06
CA THR A 86 2.80 1.70 -22.90
C THR A 86 3.66 2.04 -21.70
N GLU A 87 3.03 2.56 -20.62
CA GLU A 87 3.68 2.80 -19.34
C GLU A 87 3.70 1.53 -18.49
N VAL A 88 4.86 1.23 -17.92
CA VAL A 88 5.08 0.04 -17.09
C VAL A 88 5.81 0.44 -15.80
N ASP A 89 5.18 0.13 -14.67
CA ASP A 89 5.78 0.24 -13.36
C ASP A 89 6.38 -1.12 -12.97
N VAL A 90 7.66 -1.14 -12.60
CA VAL A 90 8.33 -2.34 -12.07
C VAL A 90 8.66 -2.10 -10.61
N LEU A 91 8.18 -2.97 -9.72
CA LEU A 91 8.49 -2.91 -8.28
C LEU A 91 9.52 -3.99 -7.93
N PHE A 92 10.62 -3.60 -7.29
CA PHE A 92 11.63 -4.53 -6.81
C PHE A 92 11.20 -5.12 -5.45
N ARG A 93 11.24 -6.44 -5.32
CA ARG A 93 10.82 -7.16 -4.11
C ARG A 93 11.87 -8.20 -3.71
N ASP A 94 12.55 -7.93 -2.59
CA ASP A 94 13.37 -8.94 -1.93
C ASP A 94 12.44 -10.01 -1.32
N LEU A 95 12.42 -11.19 -1.93
CA LEU A 95 11.50 -12.25 -1.54
C LEU A 95 11.81 -12.80 -0.14
N ASP A 96 13.07 -12.78 0.29
CA ASP A 96 13.44 -13.22 1.63
C ASP A 96 12.85 -12.29 2.71
N THR A 97 12.91 -10.96 2.48
CA THR A 97 12.28 -9.97 3.34
C THR A 97 10.75 -10.10 3.34
N VAL A 98 10.14 -10.28 2.16
CA VAL A 98 8.68 -10.46 2.02
C VAL A 98 8.20 -11.71 2.76
N GLU A 99 8.92 -12.83 2.64
CA GLU A 99 8.60 -14.07 3.34
C GLU A 99 8.75 -13.95 4.86
N ALA A 100 9.78 -13.24 5.33
CA ALA A 100 9.95 -12.94 6.75
C ALA A 100 8.78 -12.11 7.31
N TRP A 101 8.36 -11.06 6.62
CA TRP A 101 7.20 -10.26 7.02
C TRP A 101 5.88 -11.03 6.94
N ARG A 102 5.73 -11.89 5.94
CA ARG A 102 4.59 -12.80 5.83
C ARG A 102 4.51 -13.73 7.06
N ALA A 103 5.63 -14.33 7.44
CA ALA A 103 5.69 -15.21 8.63
C ALA A 103 5.32 -14.45 9.92
N GLU A 104 5.74 -13.20 10.09
CA GLU A 104 5.31 -12.35 11.21
C GLU A 104 3.79 -12.09 11.17
N ALA A 105 3.25 -11.81 9.98
CA ALA A 105 1.81 -11.57 9.80
C ALA A 105 0.96 -12.80 10.12
N GLU A 106 1.45 -14.03 9.84
CA GLU A 106 0.80 -15.29 10.22
C GLU A 106 0.62 -15.43 11.74
N HIS A 107 1.46 -14.72 12.53
CA HIS A 107 1.35 -14.62 13.99
C HIS A 107 0.67 -13.32 14.46
N GLY A 108 0.07 -12.56 13.56
CA GLY A 108 -0.59 -11.30 13.87
C GLY A 108 0.37 -10.16 14.21
N ARG A 109 1.66 -10.29 13.91
CA ARG A 109 2.69 -9.27 14.17
C ARG A 109 3.00 -8.49 12.91
N PHE A 110 3.11 -7.18 13.01
CA PHE A 110 3.52 -6.30 11.93
C PHE A 110 3.99 -4.94 12.46
N ALA A 111 4.71 -4.20 11.64
CA ALA A 111 5.02 -2.80 11.84
C ALA A 111 4.27 -1.94 10.81
N ILE A 112 4.07 -0.67 11.11
CA ILE A 112 3.62 0.35 10.17
C ILE A 112 4.81 1.26 9.97
N LEU A 113 5.31 1.34 8.75
CA LEU A 113 6.53 2.08 8.41
C LEU A 113 6.18 3.28 7.55
N ALA A 114 6.89 4.38 7.74
CA ALA A 114 6.77 5.53 6.86
C ALA A 114 7.13 5.10 5.43
N GLN A 115 6.25 5.38 4.49
CA GLN A 115 6.41 5.01 3.10
C GLN A 115 5.90 6.14 2.20
N ASN A 116 6.70 6.58 1.25
CA ASN A 116 6.28 7.58 0.27
C ASN A 116 5.03 7.12 -0.49
N GLY A 117 4.08 8.04 -0.66
CA GLY A 117 2.80 7.75 -1.31
C GLY A 117 1.72 7.17 -0.39
N TYR A 118 2.00 7.00 0.92
CA TYR A 118 1.05 6.53 1.93
C TYR A 118 0.90 7.58 3.05
N VAL A 119 -0.32 7.96 3.36
CA VAL A 119 -0.63 8.95 4.41
C VAL A 119 -0.41 8.36 5.80
N VAL A 120 -0.82 7.11 6.01
CA VAL A 120 -0.70 6.45 7.33
C VAL A 120 0.53 5.54 7.43
N GLY A 121 1.41 5.56 6.42
CA GLY A 121 2.47 4.59 6.27
C GLY A 121 1.96 3.25 5.70
N ALA A 122 2.89 2.34 5.42
CA ALA A 122 2.58 1.02 4.88
C ALA A 122 2.86 -0.07 5.91
N PRO A 123 1.95 -1.05 6.08
CA PRO A 123 2.19 -2.16 6.99
C PRO A 123 3.15 -3.18 6.37
N THR A 124 4.00 -3.81 7.19
CA THR A 124 4.95 -4.82 6.73
C THR A 124 4.30 -6.06 6.11
N TYR A 125 2.99 -6.28 6.32
CA TYR A 125 2.24 -7.34 5.63
C TYR A 125 1.75 -6.96 4.23
N LEU A 126 1.92 -5.71 3.79
CA LEU A 126 1.46 -5.26 2.46
C LEU A 126 2.03 -6.11 1.32
N PRO A 127 3.33 -6.44 1.27
CA PRO A 127 3.88 -7.28 0.20
C PRO A 127 3.31 -8.71 0.18
N ALA A 128 2.84 -9.25 1.32
CA ALA A 128 2.10 -10.51 1.32
C ALA A 128 0.76 -10.38 0.60
N GLY A 129 0.09 -9.23 0.71
CA GLY A 129 -1.10 -8.92 -0.06
C GLY A 129 -0.83 -8.80 -1.57
N GLU A 130 0.33 -8.25 -1.96
CA GLU A 130 0.76 -8.24 -3.36
C GLU A 130 0.92 -9.68 -3.90
N LEU A 131 1.58 -10.55 -3.15
CA LEU A 131 1.71 -11.98 -3.50
C LEU A 131 0.34 -12.67 -3.61
N ALA A 132 -0.58 -12.38 -2.71
CA ALA A 132 -1.92 -12.98 -2.71
C ALA A 132 -2.73 -12.63 -3.97
N LEU A 133 -2.56 -11.39 -4.46
CA LEU A 133 -3.40 -10.82 -5.52
C LEU A 133 -2.73 -10.79 -6.91
N CYS A 134 -1.43 -11.08 -6.99
CA CYS A 134 -0.71 -11.05 -8.25
C CYS A 134 -1.08 -12.20 -9.19
N VAL A 135 -0.68 -12.08 -10.46
CA VAL A 135 -0.70 -13.15 -11.44
C VAL A 135 0.74 -13.47 -11.83
N PRO A 136 1.26 -14.67 -11.53
CA PRO A 136 2.61 -15.06 -11.94
C PRO A 136 2.73 -15.07 -13.46
N LEU A 137 3.82 -14.48 -13.96
CA LEU A 137 4.19 -14.47 -15.39
C LEU A 137 5.38 -15.38 -15.62
N HIS A 138 6.41 -15.31 -14.79
CA HIS A 138 7.58 -16.16 -14.78
C HIS A 138 7.94 -16.57 -13.35
N GLY A 139 8.38 -17.81 -13.17
CA GLY A 139 8.69 -18.36 -11.85
C GLY A 139 7.46 -18.56 -10.98
N ASP A 140 7.69 -19.00 -9.75
CA ASP A 140 6.64 -19.26 -8.76
C ASP A 140 6.82 -18.37 -7.54
N VAL A 141 5.69 -17.90 -7.01
CA VAL A 141 5.62 -17.13 -5.75
C VAL A 141 4.52 -17.70 -4.85
N PRO A 142 4.66 -17.59 -3.52
CA PRO A 142 3.61 -17.96 -2.58
C PRO A 142 2.33 -17.15 -2.85
N ARG A 143 1.17 -17.75 -2.59
CA ARG A 143 -0.13 -17.06 -2.68
C ARG A 143 -0.84 -17.14 -1.32
N PRO A 144 -0.44 -16.29 -0.35
CA PRO A 144 -0.97 -16.38 1.00
C PRO A 144 -2.44 -15.96 1.07
N GLU A 145 -3.20 -16.66 1.92
CA GLU A 145 -4.48 -16.14 2.39
C GLU A 145 -4.27 -15.08 3.46
N PHE A 146 -5.31 -14.28 3.74
CA PHE A 146 -5.25 -13.30 4.82
C PHE A 146 -5.20 -14.02 6.18
N PRO A 147 -4.15 -13.86 7.00
CA PRO A 147 -3.98 -14.66 8.21
C PRO A 147 -5.06 -14.37 9.27
N PRO A 148 -5.70 -15.39 9.87
CA PRO A 148 -6.67 -15.17 10.95
C PRO A 148 -6.09 -14.42 12.15
N ALA A 149 -4.83 -14.67 12.51
CA ALA A 149 -4.16 -13.95 13.60
C ALA A 149 -3.97 -12.45 13.27
N LEU A 150 -3.71 -12.12 12.00
CA LEU A 150 -3.63 -10.73 11.54
C LEU A 150 -5.02 -10.06 11.58
N ALA A 151 -6.08 -10.77 11.16
CA ALA A 151 -7.45 -10.27 11.26
C ALA A 151 -7.87 -9.98 12.71
N ALA A 152 -7.37 -10.75 13.66
CA ALA A 152 -7.62 -10.52 15.09
C ALA A 152 -6.83 -9.34 15.66
N SER A 153 -5.58 -9.12 15.23
CA SER A 153 -4.68 -8.13 15.84
C SER A 153 -4.67 -6.76 15.13
N ALA A 154 -4.74 -6.75 13.80
CA ALA A 154 -4.58 -5.52 13.01
C ALA A 154 -5.68 -4.48 13.27
N PRO A 155 -6.98 -4.83 13.41
CA PRO A 155 -8.02 -3.85 13.67
C PRO A 155 -7.77 -3.01 14.92
N GLY A 156 -7.40 -3.66 16.02
CA GLY A 156 -7.09 -2.96 17.28
C GLY A 156 -5.90 -2.01 17.15
N ARG A 157 -4.84 -2.45 16.46
CA ARG A 157 -3.65 -1.63 16.25
C ARG A 157 -3.94 -0.41 15.37
N TRP A 158 -4.69 -0.58 14.28
CA TRP A 158 -5.08 0.52 13.41
C TRP A 158 -6.02 1.50 14.11
N ARG A 159 -7.00 1.03 14.89
CA ARG A 159 -7.86 1.91 15.70
C ARG A 159 -7.07 2.66 16.77
N GLY A 160 -6.05 2.04 17.37
CA GLY A 160 -5.15 2.72 18.28
C GLY A 160 -4.42 3.90 17.63
N GLN A 161 -3.92 3.72 16.39
CA GLN A 161 -3.33 4.82 15.61
C GLN A 161 -4.37 5.92 15.31
N ALA A 162 -5.59 5.55 14.96
CA ALA A 162 -6.67 6.52 14.74
C ALA A 162 -6.97 7.34 16.00
N ALA A 163 -7.01 6.71 17.20
CA ALA A 163 -7.24 7.39 18.47
C ALA A 163 -6.12 8.40 18.78
N VAL A 164 -4.86 8.06 18.49
CA VAL A 164 -3.72 8.99 18.61
C VAL A 164 -3.89 10.16 17.62
N ALA A 165 -4.22 9.90 16.38
CA ALA A 165 -4.41 10.94 15.38
C ALA A 165 -5.56 11.90 15.77
N LEU A 166 -6.66 11.37 16.30
CA LEU A 166 -7.78 12.18 16.79
C LEU A 166 -7.39 13.07 17.99
N LEU A 167 -6.55 12.58 18.92
CA LEU A 167 -6.00 13.40 19.99
C LEU A 167 -5.21 14.60 19.44
N PHE A 168 -4.32 14.36 18.46
CA PHE A 168 -3.59 15.47 17.85
C PHE A 168 -4.49 16.38 17.01
N ALA A 169 -5.51 15.84 16.34
CA ALA A 169 -6.52 16.68 15.68
C ALA A 169 -7.21 17.63 16.66
N GLN A 170 -7.60 17.16 17.86
CA GLN A 170 -8.17 18.00 18.91
C GLN A 170 -7.21 19.10 19.38
N MET A 171 -5.92 18.77 19.56
CA MET A 171 -4.91 19.75 19.95
C MET A 171 -4.75 20.85 18.89
N HIS A 172 -4.67 20.48 17.61
CA HIS A 172 -4.59 21.42 16.50
C HIS A 172 -5.88 22.25 16.34
N ALA A 173 -7.05 21.63 16.54
CA ALA A 173 -8.33 22.34 16.52
C ALA A 173 -8.39 23.41 17.64
N GLY A 174 -7.94 23.07 18.85
CA GLY A 174 -7.85 24.03 19.99
C GLY A 174 -6.89 25.19 19.73
N ALA A 175 -5.86 24.96 18.93
CA ALA A 175 -4.91 25.99 18.48
C ALA A 175 -5.39 26.75 17.23
N SER A 176 -6.55 26.43 16.65
CA SER A 176 -7.06 26.96 15.39
C SER A 176 -6.14 26.68 14.19
N ASP A 177 -5.38 25.58 14.25
CA ASP A 177 -4.40 25.18 13.21
C ASP A 177 -5.04 24.19 12.25
N ALA A 178 -5.65 24.72 11.19
CA ALA A 178 -6.52 23.97 10.29
C ALA A 178 -5.79 22.89 9.47
N VAL A 179 -4.59 23.17 8.96
CA VAL A 179 -3.87 22.25 8.05
C VAL A 179 -3.46 20.97 8.77
N PRO A 180 -2.74 20.99 9.90
CA PRO A 180 -2.40 19.77 10.61
C PRO A 180 -3.63 19.10 11.24
N CYS A 181 -4.67 19.84 11.65
CA CYS A 181 -5.94 19.27 12.06
C CYS A 181 -6.55 18.39 10.97
N ALA A 182 -6.70 18.92 9.75
CA ALA A 182 -7.21 18.16 8.61
C ALA A 182 -6.32 16.95 8.26
N GLY A 183 -5.00 17.11 8.33
CA GLY A 183 -4.04 16.01 8.15
C GLY A 183 -4.24 14.88 9.16
N MET A 184 -4.44 15.20 10.43
CA MET A 184 -4.71 14.22 11.48
C MET A 184 -6.07 13.55 11.33
N LEU A 185 -7.11 14.28 10.88
CA LEU A 185 -8.41 13.70 10.55
C LEU A 185 -8.30 12.69 9.40
N ALA A 186 -7.63 13.07 8.30
CA ALA A 186 -7.39 12.17 7.18
C ALA A 186 -6.63 10.90 7.61
N HIS A 187 -5.61 11.06 8.46
CA HIS A 187 -4.87 9.94 9.04
C HIS A 187 -5.79 9.01 9.85
N ALA A 188 -6.63 9.55 10.72
CA ALA A 188 -7.56 8.75 11.52
C ALA A 188 -8.55 7.96 10.65
N VAL A 189 -9.11 8.59 9.62
CA VAL A 189 -10.03 7.96 8.65
C VAL A 189 -9.38 6.78 7.95
N LEU A 190 -8.17 6.96 7.42
CA LEU A 190 -7.44 5.90 6.72
C LEU A 190 -7.04 4.76 7.65
N CYS A 191 -6.65 5.06 8.89
CA CYS A 191 -6.40 4.01 9.90
C CYS A 191 -7.65 3.17 10.18
N VAL A 192 -8.82 3.79 10.35
CA VAL A 192 -10.07 3.04 10.55
C VAL A 192 -10.46 2.27 9.29
N ALA A 193 -10.17 2.82 8.10
CA ALA A 193 -10.38 2.10 6.86
C ALA A 193 -9.53 0.83 6.79
N HIS A 194 -8.25 0.89 7.12
CA HIS A 194 -7.38 -0.29 7.25
C HIS A 194 -7.92 -1.30 8.28
N ALA A 195 -8.41 -0.82 9.44
CA ALA A 195 -9.01 -1.69 10.45
C ALA A 195 -10.20 -2.49 9.90
N ARG A 196 -11.14 -1.80 9.21
CA ARG A 196 -12.31 -2.43 8.61
C ARG A 196 -11.96 -3.44 7.52
N MET A 197 -10.93 -3.17 6.72
CA MET A 197 -10.46 -4.12 5.71
C MET A 197 -9.86 -5.38 6.36
N ALA A 198 -9.06 -5.21 7.40
CA ALA A 198 -8.48 -6.34 8.13
C ALA A 198 -9.56 -7.22 8.79
N GLU A 199 -10.65 -6.63 9.33
CA GLU A 199 -11.82 -7.35 9.84
C GLU A 199 -12.54 -8.19 8.79
N ARG A 200 -12.50 -7.74 7.53
CA ARG A 200 -13.08 -8.45 6.39
C ARG A 200 -12.12 -9.44 5.75
N HIS A 201 -10.91 -9.61 6.29
CA HIS A 201 -9.83 -10.40 5.71
C HIS A 201 -9.43 -9.92 4.30
N GLU A 202 -9.52 -8.61 4.05
CA GLU A 202 -9.22 -8.02 2.76
C GLU A 202 -7.85 -7.33 2.76
N TRP A 203 -7.02 -7.65 1.77
CA TRP A 203 -5.74 -7.02 1.57
C TRP A 203 -5.89 -5.56 1.10
N VAL A 204 -5.04 -4.68 1.64
CA VAL A 204 -4.90 -3.28 1.23
C VAL A 204 -3.50 -3.09 0.67
N LEU A 205 -3.41 -2.82 -0.63
CA LEU A 205 -2.12 -2.61 -1.31
C LEU A 205 -1.76 -1.12 -1.43
N ASN A 206 -2.75 -0.23 -1.36
CA ASN A 206 -2.58 1.21 -1.35
C ASN A 206 -3.83 1.89 -0.78
N GLU A 207 -3.76 3.21 -0.58
CA GLU A 207 -4.87 4.00 -0.01
C GLU A 207 -5.86 4.51 -1.08
N LYS A 208 -5.65 4.21 -2.37
CA LYS A 208 -6.58 4.61 -3.45
C LYS A 208 -7.95 3.99 -3.21
N ARG A 209 -9.00 4.82 -3.13
CA ARG A 209 -10.40 4.41 -2.89
C ARG A 209 -10.62 3.62 -1.59
N LEU A 210 -9.65 3.62 -0.66
CA LEU A 210 -9.73 2.83 0.57
C LEU A 210 -10.89 3.30 1.46
N VAL A 211 -11.13 4.60 1.56
CA VAL A 211 -12.25 5.18 2.32
C VAL A 211 -13.59 4.63 1.83
N GLY A 212 -13.81 4.59 0.51
CA GLY A 212 -15.00 4.02 -0.10
C GLY A 212 -15.12 2.53 0.12
N ARG A 213 -14.05 1.75 -0.12
CA ARG A 213 -14.02 0.31 0.17
C ARG A 213 -14.38 -0.01 1.62
N ALA A 214 -14.00 0.87 2.55
CA ALA A 214 -14.28 0.72 3.96
C ALA A 214 -15.69 1.19 4.36
N GLY A 215 -16.49 1.76 3.46
CA GLY A 215 -17.83 2.32 3.75
C GLY A 215 -17.75 3.58 4.64
N LEU A 216 -16.81 4.47 4.33
CA LEU A 216 -16.55 5.71 5.08
C LEU A 216 -16.72 6.97 4.20
N GLU A 217 -17.36 6.88 3.05
CA GLU A 217 -17.48 8.00 2.08
C GLU A 217 -18.10 9.26 2.70
N GLY A 218 -19.06 9.09 3.62
CA GLY A 218 -19.74 10.23 4.28
C GLY A 218 -18.82 11.06 5.17
N VAL A 219 -17.64 10.54 5.56
CA VAL A 219 -16.73 11.24 6.47
C VAL A 219 -16.06 12.44 5.77
N GLN A 220 -15.90 12.40 4.45
CA GLN A 220 -15.39 13.55 3.69
C GLN A 220 -16.21 14.81 3.93
N ASN A 221 -17.52 14.68 3.92
CA ASN A 221 -18.42 15.82 4.16
C ASN A 221 -18.28 16.42 5.57
N LEU A 222 -17.86 15.62 6.55
CA LEU A 222 -17.62 16.10 7.92
C LEU A 222 -16.30 16.87 8.05
N ILE A 223 -15.31 16.54 7.21
CA ILE A 223 -14.04 17.26 7.16
C ILE A 223 -14.20 18.58 6.40
N ASP A 224 -15.00 18.58 5.32
CA ASP A 224 -15.22 19.72 4.45
C ASP A 224 -16.31 20.68 4.97
N ALA A 225 -17.01 20.34 6.06
CA ALA A 225 -18.08 21.16 6.61
C ALA A 225 -17.54 22.52 7.09
N GLU A 226 -18.30 23.60 6.82
CA GLU A 226 -18.03 24.95 7.34
C GLU A 226 -18.35 25.07 8.85
N THR A 227 -18.12 24.01 9.60
CA THR A 227 -18.22 23.97 11.07
C THR A 227 -16.87 24.32 11.69
N GLY A 228 -16.86 24.67 12.96
CA GLY A 228 -15.60 24.90 13.67
C GLY A 228 -14.73 23.62 13.71
N LEU A 229 -13.41 23.77 13.78
CA LEU A 229 -12.49 22.61 13.82
C LEU A 229 -12.81 21.63 14.97
N PRO A 230 -13.14 22.06 16.20
CA PRO A 230 -13.51 21.15 17.27
C PRO A 230 -14.76 20.31 16.96
N GLU A 231 -15.77 20.93 16.36
CA GLU A 231 -17.01 20.27 15.94
C GLU A 231 -16.76 19.25 14.83
N SER A 232 -15.91 19.59 13.86
CA SER A 232 -15.49 18.65 12.79
C SER A 232 -14.75 17.45 13.37
N VAL A 233 -13.83 17.66 14.32
CA VAL A 233 -13.11 16.55 14.98
C VAL A 233 -14.08 15.65 15.75
N ALA A 234 -15.02 16.21 16.50
CA ALA A 234 -16.03 15.45 17.24
C ALA A 234 -16.94 14.64 16.32
N ALA A 235 -17.39 15.24 15.21
CA ALA A 235 -18.23 14.60 14.22
C ALA A 235 -17.49 13.43 13.52
N VAL A 236 -16.24 13.62 13.12
CA VAL A 236 -15.41 12.58 12.52
C VAL A 236 -15.17 11.45 13.53
N ALA A 237 -14.78 11.74 14.76
CA ALA A 237 -14.56 10.74 15.80
C ALA A 237 -15.81 9.86 16.02
N ALA A 238 -16.98 10.50 16.12
CA ALA A 238 -18.26 9.79 16.25
C ALA A 238 -18.57 8.90 15.03
N ALA A 239 -18.35 9.39 13.81
CA ALA A 239 -18.56 8.62 12.56
C ALA A 239 -17.60 7.43 12.44
N LEU A 240 -16.39 7.55 12.95
CA LEU A 240 -15.39 6.48 12.98
C LEU A 240 -15.67 5.45 14.08
N GLY A 241 -16.44 5.80 15.11
CA GLY A 241 -16.62 4.98 16.33
C GLY A 241 -15.32 4.80 17.10
N VAL A 242 -14.48 5.83 17.12
CA VAL A 242 -13.18 5.84 17.81
C VAL A 242 -13.12 7.05 18.71
N GLU A 243 -12.86 6.82 19.99
CA GLU A 243 -12.62 7.92 20.94
C GLU A 243 -11.15 8.35 20.89
N PRO A 244 -10.88 9.67 20.88
CA PRO A 244 -9.51 10.18 21.05
C PRO A 244 -8.90 9.68 22.36
N LEU A 245 -7.58 9.49 22.38
CA LEU A 245 -6.88 9.25 23.65
C LEU A 245 -7.04 10.46 24.57
N ALA A 246 -7.23 10.21 25.87
CA ALA A 246 -7.25 11.29 26.85
C ALA A 246 -5.86 11.95 26.92
N PRO A 247 -5.76 13.29 26.91
CA PRO A 247 -4.51 13.98 27.21
C PRO A 247 -4.08 13.64 28.64
N ARG A 248 -2.78 13.41 28.84
CA ARG A 248 -2.19 13.20 30.17
C ARG A 248 -2.08 14.49 30.94
#